data_e416cf299dd8b905ff1a3cd5b2409cf9
#
_entry.id   e416cf299dd8b905ff1a3cd5b2409cf9
#
_cell.length_a   1.000
_cell.length_b   1.000
_cell.length_c   1.000
_cell.angle_alpha   90.00
_cell.angle_beta   90.00
_cell.angle_gamma   90.00
#
_symmetry.space_group_name_H-M   'P 1'
#
loop_
_entity.id
_entity.type
_entity.pdbx_description
1 polymer ?
#
loop_
_entity_poly.entity_id
_entity_poly.type
_entity_poly.pdbx_seq_one_letter_code
_entity_poly.pdbx_strand_id
1 'polypeptide(L)'
;MIGLLRHRWRRTGGLGHGRRAVQLRGFPLSVERRQLNLNVYLRNSGYHEAAWRVSSADPASVLDPRYYINLARTAERGVLDSIFLPDSPGVAEFRSEYLPGAGLDPLQLLSSVATATEQVGLIATVSTTYSYPWDVARRVATLDYLSRGRAGWNIVTTVEPAAAGNFGDQPHPPAADRYERAGEYVDVVLKLWDAWDDDAAVMSRQTGQWADPARLHPPRHHGTHFDVASYLPFPRSPQGHPFLTQAGSSPPGIALAARYADAVFTPLATVDAGVSFREDLRSQAAGYGRDPDHVRVLPGLSFLVAGTDAEA
;
A
#
# COMPACT_ATOMS: atom_id res chain seq x y z
N MET A 1 6.04 15.40 10.27
CA MET A 1 6.22 13.94 10.19
C MET A 1 6.01 13.38 8.77
N ILE A 2 6.06 14.24 7.76
CA ILE A 2 6.42 13.91 6.37
C ILE A 2 7.80 13.20 6.34
N GLY A 3 8.59 13.33 7.41
CA GLY A 3 9.91 12.73 7.50
C GLY A 3 9.96 11.20 7.56
N LEU A 4 8.99 10.49 8.15
CA LEU A 4 9.05 9.03 8.27
C LEU A 4 8.63 8.30 6.99
N LEU A 5 7.59 8.75 6.31
CA LEU A 5 7.28 8.29 4.96
C LEU A 5 8.40 8.71 3.99
N ARG A 6 8.88 9.96 4.04
CA ARG A 6 10.02 10.39 3.22
C ARG A 6 11.33 9.69 3.56
N HIS A 7 11.56 9.18 4.77
CA HIS A 7 12.73 8.36 5.08
C HIS A 7 12.66 6.95 4.47
N ARG A 8 11.50 6.34 4.38
CA ARG A 8 11.33 5.08 3.63
C ARG A 8 11.37 5.32 2.10
N TRP A 9 10.80 6.44 1.63
CA TRP A 9 10.77 6.80 0.21
C TRP A 9 12.08 7.42 -0.33
N ARG A 10 13.03 7.85 0.53
CA ARG A 10 14.26 8.57 0.13
C ARG A 10 15.58 7.88 0.41
N ARG A 11 15.62 6.59 0.74
CA ARG A 11 16.91 5.90 0.92
C ARG A 11 17.46 5.33 -0.37
N THR A 12 17.75 6.18 -1.34
CA THR A 12 18.70 5.85 -2.41
C THR A 12 19.46 7.09 -2.87
N GLY A 13 20.76 7.13 -2.55
CA GLY A 13 21.75 7.86 -3.32
C GLY A 13 21.99 9.33 -2.95
N GLY A 14 23.01 9.60 -2.16
CA GLY A 14 23.58 10.92 -2.01
C GLY A 14 24.95 10.85 -1.36
N LEU A 15 25.97 10.86 -2.17
CA LEU A 15 27.36 11.08 -1.77
C LEU A 15 27.49 12.39 -0.97
N GLY A 16 28.23 12.33 0.13
CA GLY A 16 28.39 13.40 1.09
C GLY A 16 29.03 14.66 0.52
N HIS A 17 28.53 15.79 0.97
CA HIS A 17 29.32 17.02 1.09
C HIS A 17 29.00 17.63 2.45
N GLY A 18 30.00 17.66 3.30
CA GLY A 18 29.94 18.26 4.63
C GLY A 18 29.57 19.75 4.55
N ARG A 19 28.51 20.12 5.24
CA ARG A 19 28.26 21.51 5.61
C ARG A 19 28.41 21.65 7.12
N ARG A 20 29.37 22.49 7.52
CA ARG A 20 29.61 22.91 8.92
C ARG A 20 28.29 23.48 9.48
N ALA A 21 27.87 22.93 10.60
CA ALA A 21 26.79 23.50 11.39
C ALA A 21 27.26 24.83 12.00
N VAL A 22 26.57 25.91 11.62
CA VAL A 22 26.67 27.18 12.35
C VAL A 22 25.79 27.07 13.58
N GLN A 23 26.42 27.07 14.74
CA GLN A 23 25.78 27.01 16.04
C GLN A 23 25.17 28.38 16.37
N LEU A 24 23.91 28.61 16.05
CA LEU A 24 23.13 29.74 16.56
C LEU A 24 22.64 29.39 17.97
N ARG A 25 23.22 30.01 18.97
CA ARG A 25 22.79 29.97 20.37
C ARG A 25 21.50 30.77 20.52
N GLY A 26 20.47 30.16 21.12
CA GLY A 26 19.39 30.84 21.80
C GLY A 26 18.03 30.88 21.09
N PHE A 27 17.40 29.71 20.84
CA PHE A 27 15.94 29.62 20.82
C PHE A 27 15.50 28.34 21.54
N PRO A 28 14.55 28.43 22.49
CA PRO A 28 14.09 27.27 23.21
C PRO A 28 13.13 26.44 22.33
N LEU A 29 13.33 25.13 22.41
CA LEU A 29 12.41 24.07 22.05
C LEU A 29 11.84 24.14 20.62
N SER A 30 12.39 23.36 19.73
CA SER A 30 11.70 22.89 18.54
C SER A 30 10.46 22.11 18.99
N VAL A 31 9.30 22.78 18.98
CA VAL A 31 8.02 22.07 18.91
C VAL A 31 8.13 21.25 17.63
N GLU A 32 8.31 19.93 17.75
CA GLU A 32 8.19 19.03 16.60
C GLU A 32 6.83 19.31 15.97
N ARG A 33 6.84 19.96 14.81
CA ARG A 33 5.61 20.25 14.07
C ARG A 33 5.05 18.89 13.65
N ARG A 34 3.98 18.46 14.32
CA ARG A 34 3.20 17.30 13.89
C ARG A 34 2.70 17.57 12.48
N GLN A 35 3.02 16.66 11.56
CA GLN A 35 2.59 16.74 10.17
C GLN A 35 1.46 15.74 9.96
N LEU A 36 0.47 16.12 9.14
CA LEU A 36 -0.57 15.20 8.68
C LEU A 36 -0.02 14.32 7.56
N ASN A 37 -0.42 13.05 7.55
CA ASN A 37 -0.23 12.19 6.40
C ASN A 37 -1.50 12.26 5.55
N LEU A 38 -1.39 12.80 4.35
CA LEU A 38 -2.49 13.01 3.44
C LEU A 38 -2.41 12.04 2.26
N ASN A 39 -3.39 11.15 2.19
CA ASN A 39 -3.48 10.16 1.12
C ASN A 39 -4.78 10.39 0.36
N VAL A 40 -4.74 10.22 -0.96
CA VAL A 40 -5.96 10.29 -1.76
C VAL A 40 -6.38 8.89 -2.21
N TYR A 41 -7.59 8.51 -1.84
CA TYR A 41 -8.24 7.30 -2.29
C TYR A 41 -8.92 7.58 -3.63
N LEU A 42 -8.43 6.98 -4.70
CA LEU A 42 -8.94 7.17 -6.05
C LEU A 42 -9.93 6.05 -6.39
N ARG A 43 -11.18 6.39 -6.56
CA ARG A 43 -12.23 5.46 -6.97
C ARG A 43 -12.97 5.99 -8.20
N ASN A 44 -12.70 5.43 -9.35
CA ASN A 44 -13.36 5.79 -10.62
C ASN A 44 -13.49 7.32 -10.79
N SER A 45 -14.70 7.81 -11.10
CA SER A 45 -15.00 9.25 -11.24
C SER A 45 -15.32 9.95 -9.92
N GLY A 46 -15.24 9.28 -8.77
CA GLY A 46 -15.54 9.82 -7.45
C GLY A 46 -16.03 8.76 -6.47
N TYR A 47 -16.21 9.15 -5.21
CA TYR A 47 -16.59 8.20 -4.14
C TYR A 47 -18.08 7.82 -4.18
N HIS A 48 -18.97 8.78 -4.51
CA HIS A 48 -20.41 8.52 -4.62
C HIS A 48 -20.69 7.62 -5.82
N GLU A 49 -21.56 6.63 -5.68
CA GLU A 49 -21.85 5.64 -6.73
C GLU A 49 -22.34 6.27 -8.04
N ALA A 50 -23.07 7.38 -7.96
CA ALA A 50 -23.53 8.13 -9.13
C ALA A 50 -22.57 9.23 -9.62
N ALA A 51 -21.38 9.36 -9.04
CA ALA A 51 -20.42 10.41 -9.40
C ALA A 51 -20.07 10.42 -10.91
N TRP A 52 -20.02 9.26 -11.55
CA TRP A 52 -19.77 9.11 -12.98
C TRP A 52 -20.82 9.79 -13.87
N ARG A 53 -22.05 10.03 -13.34
CA ARG A 53 -23.14 10.67 -14.07
C ARG A 53 -23.13 12.19 -14.00
N VAL A 54 -22.48 12.75 -12.97
CA VAL A 54 -22.47 14.20 -12.70
C VAL A 54 -21.09 14.84 -12.83
N SER A 55 -20.06 14.01 -12.94
CA SER A 55 -18.70 14.48 -13.18
C SER A 55 -18.60 15.19 -14.53
N SER A 56 -17.83 16.25 -14.60
CA SER A 56 -17.45 16.91 -15.86
C SER A 56 -16.49 16.08 -16.70
N ALA A 57 -15.94 14.99 -16.13
CA ALA A 57 -15.07 14.09 -16.86
C ALA A 57 -15.88 13.10 -17.71
N ASP A 58 -15.33 12.73 -18.87
CA ASP A 58 -15.86 11.63 -19.68
C ASP A 58 -15.90 10.35 -18.82
N PRO A 59 -17.05 9.67 -18.69
CA PRO A 59 -17.16 8.41 -17.96
C PRO A 59 -16.16 7.33 -18.42
N ALA A 60 -15.78 7.31 -19.71
CA ALA A 60 -14.77 6.40 -20.24
C ALA A 60 -13.35 6.70 -19.76
N SER A 61 -13.09 7.88 -19.21
CA SER A 61 -11.76 8.27 -18.74
C SER A 61 -11.20 7.35 -17.65
N VAL A 62 -12.05 6.68 -16.89
CA VAL A 62 -11.64 5.70 -15.87
C VAL A 62 -10.91 4.47 -16.44
N LEU A 63 -11.01 4.25 -17.75
CA LEU A 63 -10.27 3.20 -18.48
C LEU A 63 -9.00 3.74 -19.17
N ASP A 64 -8.73 5.05 -19.06
CA ASP A 64 -7.54 5.68 -19.62
C ASP A 64 -6.48 5.91 -18.54
N PRO A 65 -5.29 5.31 -18.63
CA PRO A 65 -4.21 5.52 -17.65
C PRO A 65 -3.80 6.99 -17.53
N ARG A 66 -4.00 7.83 -18.55
CA ARG A 66 -3.70 9.28 -18.51
C ARG A 66 -4.56 10.01 -17.48
N TYR A 67 -5.78 9.56 -17.24
CA TYR A 67 -6.63 10.09 -16.18
C TYR A 67 -5.97 9.95 -14.81
N TYR A 68 -5.51 8.75 -14.48
CA TYR A 68 -4.84 8.47 -13.20
C TYR A 68 -3.47 9.14 -13.08
N ILE A 69 -2.72 9.23 -14.17
CA ILE A 69 -1.46 9.98 -14.23
C ILE A 69 -1.69 11.46 -13.89
N ASN A 70 -2.74 12.07 -14.44
CA ASN A 70 -3.07 13.47 -14.18
C ASN A 70 -3.51 13.70 -12.72
N LEU A 71 -4.30 12.78 -12.15
CA LEU A 71 -4.68 12.82 -10.74
C LEU A 71 -3.45 12.67 -9.82
N ALA A 72 -2.57 11.72 -10.14
CA ALA A 72 -1.33 11.50 -9.38
C ALA A 72 -0.39 12.72 -9.41
N ARG A 73 -0.23 13.35 -10.59
CA ARG A 73 0.53 14.60 -10.73
C ARG A 73 -0.12 15.75 -9.94
N THR A 74 -1.43 15.78 -9.88
CA THR A 74 -2.15 16.79 -9.06
C THR A 74 -1.93 16.53 -7.57
N ALA A 75 -2.00 15.27 -7.12
CA ALA A 75 -1.67 14.89 -5.76
C ALA A 75 -0.21 15.25 -5.41
N GLU A 76 0.71 15.01 -6.34
CA GLU A 76 2.14 15.34 -6.16
C GLU A 76 2.38 16.85 -6.05
N ARG A 77 1.72 17.67 -6.89
CA ARG A 77 1.76 19.15 -6.76
C ARG A 77 1.14 19.63 -5.45
N GLY A 78 0.08 18.94 -4.97
CA GLY A 78 -0.56 19.20 -3.68
C GLY A 78 0.24 18.68 -2.48
N VAL A 79 1.41 18.07 -2.70
CA VAL A 79 2.28 17.51 -1.66
C VAL A 79 1.56 16.43 -0.82
N LEU A 80 0.64 15.68 -1.44
CA LEU A 80 0.05 14.52 -0.81
C LEU A 80 1.08 13.38 -0.71
N ASP A 81 0.97 12.58 0.35
CA ASP A 81 1.92 11.49 0.63
C ASP A 81 1.74 10.31 -0.34
N SER A 82 0.51 9.94 -0.66
CA SER A 82 0.25 8.85 -1.60
C SER A 82 -1.09 8.95 -2.31
N ILE A 83 -1.17 8.22 -3.42
CA ILE A 83 -2.43 7.80 -4.04
C ILE A 83 -2.69 6.34 -3.69
N PHE A 84 -3.95 5.99 -3.52
CA PHE A 84 -4.40 4.67 -3.11
C PHE A 84 -5.49 4.18 -4.05
N LEU A 85 -5.26 3.05 -4.72
CA LEU A 85 -6.22 2.43 -5.61
C LEU A 85 -6.85 1.21 -4.96
N PRO A 86 -8.19 1.21 -4.78
CA PRO A 86 -8.93 0.03 -4.34
C PRO A 86 -8.96 -1.03 -5.43
N ASP A 87 -9.28 -2.25 -5.02
CA ASP A 87 -9.61 -3.34 -5.92
C ASP A 87 -10.73 -4.21 -5.34
N SER A 88 -11.52 -4.78 -6.23
CA SER A 88 -12.48 -5.83 -5.91
C SER A 88 -12.55 -6.79 -7.10
N PRO A 89 -12.08 -8.03 -6.95
CA PRO A 89 -12.08 -9.01 -8.03
C PRO A 89 -13.48 -9.61 -8.32
N GLY A 90 -14.52 -9.15 -7.64
CA GLY A 90 -15.90 -9.55 -7.84
C GLY A 90 -16.81 -8.38 -8.17
N VAL A 91 -17.73 -8.60 -9.09
CA VAL A 91 -18.81 -7.66 -9.44
C VAL A 91 -20.14 -8.35 -9.22
N ALA A 92 -21.02 -7.75 -8.42
CA ALA A 92 -22.38 -8.24 -8.28
C ALA A 92 -23.16 -7.91 -9.58
N GLU A 93 -23.69 -8.93 -10.26
CA GLU A 93 -24.34 -8.78 -11.57
C GLU A 93 -25.43 -7.72 -11.58
N PHE A 94 -26.27 -7.68 -10.52
CA PHE A 94 -27.38 -6.72 -10.43
C PHE A 94 -26.93 -5.25 -10.34
N ARG A 95 -25.65 -4.99 -10.04
CA ARG A 95 -25.09 -3.64 -9.95
C ARG A 95 -24.39 -3.20 -11.23
N SER A 96 -24.00 -4.13 -12.10
CA SER A 96 -23.16 -3.84 -13.27
C SER A 96 -23.84 -2.97 -14.32
N GLU A 97 -25.18 -2.96 -14.37
CA GLU A 97 -25.96 -2.12 -15.30
C GLU A 97 -25.86 -0.63 -14.96
N TYR A 98 -25.76 -0.28 -13.69
CA TYR A 98 -25.87 1.11 -13.22
C TYR A 98 -24.60 1.66 -12.58
N LEU A 99 -23.68 0.80 -12.20
CA LEU A 99 -22.49 1.17 -11.45
C LEU A 99 -21.23 0.71 -12.16
N PRO A 100 -20.22 1.57 -12.29
CA PRO A 100 -18.92 1.13 -12.78
C PRO A 100 -18.32 0.10 -11.80
N GLY A 101 -17.66 -0.90 -12.35
CA GLY A 101 -16.91 -1.88 -11.57
C GLY A 101 -15.73 -1.24 -10.81
N ALA A 102 -14.90 -2.07 -10.16
CA ALA A 102 -13.75 -1.59 -9.40
C ALA A 102 -12.67 -0.89 -10.26
N GLY A 103 -12.62 -1.20 -11.54
CA GLY A 103 -11.72 -0.56 -12.50
C GLY A 103 -10.61 -1.49 -13.01
N LEU A 104 -9.55 -0.86 -13.51
CA LEU A 104 -8.35 -1.57 -13.99
C LEU A 104 -7.53 -2.12 -12.81
N ASP A 105 -6.76 -3.18 -13.05
CA ASP A 105 -5.86 -3.76 -12.03
C ASP A 105 -4.93 -2.69 -11.43
N PRO A 106 -4.93 -2.50 -10.11
CA PRO A 106 -4.17 -1.43 -9.46
C PRO A 106 -2.66 -1.50 -9.67
N LEU A 107 -2.06 -2.70 -9.66
CA LEU A 107 -0.63 -2.85 -9.86
C LEU A 107 -0.21 -2.49 -11.28
N GLN A 108 -1.00 -2.90 -12.29
CA GLN A 108 -0.74 -2.57 -13.69
C GLN A 108 -0.89 -1.06 -13.92
N LEU A 109 -1.96 -0.48 -13.39
CA LEU A 109 -2.24 0.94 -13.53
C LEU A 109 -1.18 1.80 -12.83
N LEU A 110 -0.83 1.47 -11.58
CA LEU A 110 0.20 2.19 -10.84
C LEU A 110 1.61 2.03 -11.43
N SER A 111 1.87 0.95 -12.17
CA SER A 111 3.11 0.83 -12.95
C SER A 111 3.22 1.91 -14.02
N SER A 112 2.12 2.27 -14.68
CA SER A 112 2.07 3.39 -15.63
C SER A 112 2.25 4.74 -14.93
N VAL A 113 1.62 4.92 -13.77
CA VAL A 113 1.72 6.14 -12.96
C VAL A 113 3.14 6.32 -12.40
N ALA A 114 3.80 5.22 -12.01
CA ALA A 114 5.16 5.23 -11.45
C ALA A 114 6.18 5.92 -12.36
N THR A 115 6.05 5.73 -13.68
CA THR A 115 6.95 6.32 -14.68
C THR A 115 6.67 7.79 -14.95
N ALA A 116 5.51 8.30 -14.55
CA ALA A 116 5.03 9.65 -14.83
C ALA A 116 5.05 10.59 -13.60
N THR A 117 5.51 10.07 -12.43
CA THR A 117 5.56 10.78 -11.14
C THR A 117 6.90 10.52 -10.45
N GLU A 118 7.28 11.36 -9.48
CA GLU A 118 8.60 11.27 -8.83
C GLU A 118 8.54 11.15 -7.29
N GLN A 119 7.48 11.66 -6.65
CA GLN A 119 7.43 11.83 -5.20
C GLN A 119 6.28 11.08 -4.53
N VAL A 120 5.10 11.07 -5.16
CA VAL A 120 3.88 10.52 -4.56
C VAL A 120 3.99 9.00 -4.41
N GLY A 121 3.60 8.48 -3.25
CA GLY A 121 3.50 7.07 -2.95
C GLY A 121 2.36 6.39 -3.74
N LEU A 122 2.54 5.12 -4.06
CA LEU A 122 1.68 4.35 -4.96
C LEU A 122 1.18 3.10 -4.24
N ILE A 123 -0.03 3.14 -3.67
CA ILE A 123 -0.59 2.04 -2.88
C ILE A 123 -1.59 1.26 -3.74
N ALA A 124 -1.24 0.01 -4.05
CA ALA A 124 -2.08 -0.93 -4.78
C ALA A 124 -2.82 -1.87 -3.83
N THR A 125 -4.12 -2.05 -4.02
CA THR A 125 -4.88 -3.11 -3.33
C THR A 125 -4.66 -4.44 -4.04
N VAL A 126 -4.32 -5.48 -3.26
CA VAL A 126 -4.27 -6.86 -3.75
C VAL A 126 -4.82 -7.81 -2.69
N SER A 127 -5.70 -8.71 -3.13
CA SER A 127 -6.33 -9.71 -2.27
C SER A 127 -5.37 -10.83 -1.85
N THR A 128 -5.34 -11.16 -0.56
CA THR A 128 -4.65 -12.35 -0.06
C THR A 128 -5.47 -13.63 -0.26
N THR A 129 -6.78 -13.52 -0.45
CA THR A 129 -7.67 -14.67 -0.66
C THR A 129 -7.56 -15.19 -2.09
N TYR A 130 -7.51 -14.30 -3.09
CA TYR A 130 -7.59 -14.64 -4.51
C TYR A 130 -6.29 -14.36 -5.27
N SER A 131 -5.15 -14.56 -4.61
CA SER A 131 -3.83 -14.47 -5.23
C SER A 131 -2.83 -15.38 -4.51
N TYR A 132 -1.59 -15.44 -5.02
CA TYR A 132 -0.50 -16.20 -4.43
C TYR A 132 0.61 -15.28 -3.90
N PRO A 133 1.22 -15.59 -2.72
CA PRO A 133 2.17 -14.71 -2.06
C PRO A 133 3.45 -14.47 -2.89
N TRP A 134 3.95 -15.49 -3.60
CA TRP A 134 5.13 -15.34 -4.46
C TRP A 134 4.87 -14.37 -5.61
N ASP A 135 3.69 -14.45 -6.24
CA ASP A 135 3.33 -13.56 -7.35
C ASP A 135 3.17 -12.11 -6.86
N VAL A 136 2.47 -11.91 -5.75
CA VAL A 136 2.28 -10.56 -5.19
C VAL A 136 3.59 -9.97 -4.69
N ALA A 137 4.44 -10.75 -4.02
CA ALA A 137 5.77 -10.29 -3.61
C ALA A 137 6.59 -9.78 -4.80
N ARG A 138 6.59 -10.54 -5.91
CA ARG A 138 7.26 -10.16 -7.15
C ARG A 138 6.67 -8.90 -7.78
N ARG A 139 5.35 -8.82 -7.91
CA ARG A 139 4.66 -7.71 -8.58
C ARG A 139 4.81 -6.41 -7.79
N VAL A 140 4.66 -6.43 -6.47
CA VAL A 140 4.83 -5.26 -5.62
C VAL A 140 6.28 -4.79 -5.59
N ALA A 141 7.26 -5.70 -5.49
CA ALA A 141 8.68 -5.35 -5.60
C ALA A 141 9.03 -4.79 -6.99
N THR A 142 8.38 -5.27 -8.06
CA THR A 142 8.53 -4.69 -9.40
C THR A 142 8.02 -3.25 -9.43
N LEU A 143 6.84 -2.99 -8.87
CA LEU A 143 6.32 -1.62 -8.74
C LEU A 143 7.28 -0.74 -7.92
N ASP A 144 7.92 -1.30 -6.89
CA ASP A 144 8.90 -0.58 -6.09
C ASP A 144 10.13 -0.17 -6.89
N TYR A 145 10.63 -1.05 -7.76
CA TYR A 145 11.69 -0.69 -8.72
C TYR A 145 11.25 0.40 -9.70
N LEU A 146 10.08 0.23 -10.33
CA LEU A 146 9.56 1.18 -11.31
C LEU A 146 9.32 2.57 -10.70
N SER A 147 8.90 2.60 -9.46
CA SER A 147 8.63 3.84 -8.72
C SER A 147 9.84 4.39 -7.96
N ARG A 148 10.98 3.70 -7.98
CA ARG A 148 12.19 4.09 -7.24
C ARG A 148 11.95 4.19 -5.74
N GLY A 149 11.29 3.17 -5.16
CA GLY A 149 11.06 3.08 -3.72
C GLY A 149 9.82 3.81 -3.23
N ARG A 150 8.71 3.78 -4.00
CA ARG A 150 7.44 4.43 -3.62
C ARG A 150 6.24 3.48 -3.62
N ALA A 151 6.45 2.18 -3.81
CA ALA A 151 5.37 1.20 -3.81
C ALA A 151 4.79 0.97 -2.42
N GLY A 152 3.49 0.74 -2.36
CA GLY A 152 2.79 0.23 -1.21
C GLY A 152 1.78 -0.84 -1.60
N TRP A 153 1.51 -1.73 -0.67
CA TRP A 153 0.51 -2.78 -0.82
C TRP A 153 -0.57 -2.63 0.25
N ASN A 154 -1.82 -2.46 -0.20
CA ASN A 154 -2.98 -2.56 0.66
C ASN A 154 -3.44 -4.03 0.73
N ILE A 155 -3.29 -4.60 1.90
CA ILE A 155 -3.60 -5.99 2.19
C ILE A 155 -5.10 -6.11 2.46
N VAL A 156 -5.81 -6.85 1.61
CA VAL A 156 -7.24 -7.14 1.81
C VAL A 156 -7.52 -8.63 1.73
N THR A 157 -8.53 -9.05 2.47
CA THR A 157 -9.01 -10.44 2.46
C THR A 157 -10.24 -10.66 1.58
N THR A 158 -10.61 -9.66 0.80
CA THR A 158 -11.80 -9.60 -0.06
C THR A 158 -13.10 -9.95 0.68
N VAL A 159 -13.94 -8.96 0.86
CA VAL A 159 -15.24 -9.12 1.55
C VAL A 159 -16.34 -9.58 0.60
N GLU A 160 -16.22 -9.26 -0.69
CA GLU A 160 -17.24 -9.51 -1.70
C GLU A 160 -17.36 -11.00 -2.07
N PRO A 161 -18.50 -11.67 -1.73
CA PRO A 161 -18.69 -13.10 -2.02
C PRO A 161 -18.70 -13.43 -3.52
N ALA A 162 -19.15 -12.50 -4.37
CA ALA A 162 -19.19 -12.69 -5.82
C ALA A 162 -17.81 -12.94 -6.44
N ALA A 163 -16.73 -12.55 -5.73
CA ALA A 163 -15.36 -12.83 -6.18
C ALA A 163 -15.06 -14.33 -6.28
N ALA A 164 -15.65 -15.16 -5.43
CA ALA A 164 -15.36 -16.59 -5.35
C ALA A 164 -15.57 -17.31 -6.69
N GLY A 165 -16.66 -16.99 -7.39
CA GLY A 165 -16.97 -17.58 -8.70
C GLY A 165 -15.94 -17.31 -9.80
N ASN A 166 -15.12 -16.24 -9.65
CA ASN A 166 -14.07 -15.90 -10.61
C ASN A 166 -12.77 -16.69 -10.39
N PHE A 167 -12.67 -17.42 -9.27
CA PHE A 167 -11.45 -18.16 -8.86
C PHE A 167 -11.69 -19.64 -8.60
N GLY A 168 -12.80 -20.18 -9.07
CA GLY A 168 -13.21 -21.56 -8.94
C GLY A 168 -14.57 -21.67 -8.25
N ASP A 169 -15.22 -22.84 -8.37
CA ASP A 169 -16.55 -23.09 -7.84
C ASP A 169 -16.60 -23.33 -6.31
N GLN A 170 -15.65 -22.80 -5.59
CA GLN A 170 -15.63 -22.90 -4.13
C GLN A 170 -16.51 -21.80 -3.51
N PRO A 171 -17.24 -22.07 -2.45
CA PRO A 171 -17.91 -20.99 -1.74
C PRO A 171 -16.87 -20.00 -1.18
N HIS A 172 -17.27 -18.74 -1.08
CA HIS A 172 -16.42 -17.70 -0.46
C HIS A 172 -16.03 -18.12 0.96
N PRO A 173 -14.71 -18.19 1.28
CA PRO A 173 -14.27 -18.68 2.58
C PRO A 173 -14.77 -17.81 3.74
N PRO A 174 -15.04 -18.39 4.92
CA PRO A 174 -15.36 -17.65 6.13
C PRO A 174 -14.32 -16.58 6.46
N ALA A 175 -14.72 -15.51 7.16
CA ALA A 175 -13.80 -14.43 7.51
C ALA A 175 -12.60 -14.90 8.34
N ALA A 176 -12.83 -15.81 9.30
CA ALA A 176 -11.76 -16.36 10.14
C ALA A 176 -10.66 -17.02 9.28
N ASP A 177 -11.06 -17.89 8.36
CA ASP A 177 -10.12 -18.64 7.49
C ASP A 177 -9.36 -17.69 6.55
N ARG A 178 -10.06 -16.65 6.04
CA ARG A 178 -9.41 -15.63 5.21
C ARG A 178 -8.34 -14.84 5.95
N TYR A 179 -8.57 -14.49 7.22
CA TYR A 179 -7.59 -13.77 8.03
C TYR A 179 -6.44 -14.66 8.51
N GLU A 180 -6.70 -15.94 8.82
CA GLU A 180 -5.65 -16.91 9.12
C GLU A 180 -4.70 -17.07 7.92
N ARG A 181 -5.29 -17.35 6.75
CA ARG A 181 -4.55 -17.43 5.49
C ARG A 181 -3.78 -16.15 5.17
N ALA A 182 -4.37 -14.96 5.43
CA ALA A 182 -3.72 -13.67 5.20
C ALA A 182 -2.49 -13.48 6.10
N GLY A 183 -2.51 -13.95 7.33
CA GLY A 183 -1.36 -13.91 8.22
C GLY A 183 -0.17 -14.67 7.65
N GLU A 184 -0.37 -15.93 7.26
CA GLU A 184 0.67 -16.75 6.62
C GLU A 184 1.12 -16.16 5.28
N TYR A 185 0.17 -15.63 4.51
CA TYR A 185 0.46 -14.98 3.24
C TYR A 185 1.47 -13.84 3.39
N VAL A 186 1.23 -12.93 4.35
CA VAL A 186 2.11 -11.78 4.58
C VAL A 186 3.46 -12.24 5.11
N ASP A 187 3.53 -13.23 5.99
CA ASP A 187 4.79 -13.82 6.46
C ASP A 187 5.63 -14.35 5.27
N VAL A 188 5.00 -15.01 4.30
CA VAL A 188 5.68 -15.49 3.08
C VAL A 188 6.20 -14.34 2.23
N VAL A 189 5.37 -13.32 2.02
CA VAL A 189 5.77 -12.13 1.24
C VAL A 189 6.98 -11.43 1.87
N LEU A 190 6.98 -11.25 3.19
CA LEU A 190 8.10 -10.63 3.90
C LEU A 190 9.39 -11.48 3.79
N LYS A 191 9.29 -12.81 3.94
CA LYS A 191 10.43 -13.72 3.73
C LYS A 191 11.00 -13.63 2.29
N LEU A 192 10.14 -13.46 1.30
CA LEU A 192 10.55 -13.31 -0.09
C LEU A 192 11.27 -11.98 -0.34
N TRP A 193 10.86 -10.90 0.31
CA TRP A 193 11.53 -9.61 0.22
C TRP A 193 12.86 -9.57 0.99
N ASP A 194 13.02 -10.40 2.01
CA ASP A 194 14.25 -10.56 2.79
C ASP A 194 15.20 -11.64 2.24
N ALA A 195 14.80 -12.34 1.16
CA ALA A 195 15.57 -13.47 0.64
C ALA A 195 16.90 -13.09 -0.04
N TRP A 196 17.13 -11.83 -0.33
CA TRP A 196 18.38 -11.29 -0.82
C TRP A 196 18.93 -10.29 0.20
N ASP A 197 20.18 -10.45 0.63
CA ASP A 197 20.86 -9.39 1.39
C ASP A 197 21.05 -8.14 0.52
N ASP A 198 21.19 -6.97 1.13
CA ASP A 198 21.30 -5.69 0.41
C ASP A 198 22.49 -5.64 -0.57
N ASP A 199 23.54 -6.41 -0.28
CA ASP A 199 24.78 -6.50 -1.06
C ASP A 199 24.97 -7.87 -1.77
N ALA A 200 23.90 -8.67 -1.86
CA ALA A 200 23.94 -9.96 -2.54
C ALA A 200 24.19 -9.84 -4.06
N ALA A 201 23.78 -8.73 -4.67
CA ALA A 201 23.93 -8.48 -6.10
C ALA A 201 25.33 -7.95 -6.43
N VAL A 202 26.21 -8.82 -6.90
CA VAL A 202 27.63 -8.49 -7.25
C VAL A 202 27.72 -7.80 -8.61
N MET A 203 27.00 -8.29 -9.62
CA MET A 203 26.91 -7.77 -11.00
C MET A 203 28.29 -7.48 -11.64
N SER A 204 29.29 -8.34 -11.38
CA SER A 204 30.66 -8.15 -11.85
C SER A 204 30.82 -8.64 -13.30
N ARG A 205 31.06 -7.73 -14.23
CA ARG A 205 31.41 -8.08 -15.62
C ARG A 205 32.76 -8.78 -15.73
N GLN A 206 33.66 -8.52 -14.79
CA GLN A 206 35.03 -9.06 -14.80
C GLN A 206 35.06 -10.55 -14.47
N THR A 207 34.31 -10.95 -13.43
CA THR A 207 34.26 -12.33 -12.95
C THR A 207 33.11 -13.14 -13.53
N GLY A 208 32.12 -12.48 -14.15
CA GLY A 208 30.87 -13.10 -14.60
C GLY A 208 29.92 -13.43 -13.43
N GLN A 209 30.24 -12.99 -12.23
CA GLN A 209 29.41 -13.25 -11.05
C GLN A 209 28.24 -12.25 -10.99
N TRP A 210 27.01 -12.76 -11.03
CA TRP A 210 25.78 -11.97 -10.89
C TRP A 210 25.43 -11.68 -9.43
N ALA A 211 25.48 -12.68 -8.58
CA ALA A 211 25.15 -12.59 -7.15
C ALA A 211 26.10 -13.46 -6.31
N ASP A 212 26.22 -13.15 -5.02
CA ASP A 212 26.87 -14.00 -4.03
C ASP A 212 25.87 -15.04 -3.48
N PRO A 213 26.05 -16.33 -3.78
CA PRO A 213 25.14 -17.37 -3.30
C PRO A 213 25.04 -17.49 -1.78
N ALA A 214 26.08 -17.07 -1.05
CA ALA A 214 26.10 -17.11 0.42
C ALA A 214 25.16 -16.06 1.04
N ARG A 215 24.72 -15.09 0.24
CA ARG A 215 23.85 -13.97 0.64
C ARG A 215 22.42 -14.11 0.08
N LEU A 216 22.08 -15.32 -0.37
CA LEU A 216 20.74 -15.66 -0.87
C LEU A 216 20.10 -16.65 0.10
N HIS A 217 18.93 -16.27 0.64
CA HIS A 217 18.22 -17.01 1.68
C HIS A 217 16.85 -17.49 1.18
N PRO A 218 16.77 -18.63 0.48
CA PRO A 218 15.48 -19.16 0.04
C PRO A 218 14.52 -19.31 1.24
N PRO A 219 13.28 -18.84 1.16
CA PRO A 219 12.34 -18.88 2.29
C PRO A 219 12.05 -20.30 2.77
N ARG A 220 12.07 -21.30 1.88
CA ARG A 220 11.78 -22.73 2.17
C ARG A 220 10.58 -22.86 3.12
N HIS A 221 9.54 -22.10 2.81
CA HIS A 221 8.34 -22.04 3.62
C HIS A 221 7.46 -23.27 3.35
N HIS A 222 7.10 -23.96 4.43
CA HIS A 222 6.12 -25.04 4.45
C HIS A 222 5.10 -24.68 5.54
N GLY A 223 3.89 -24.32 5.13
CA GLY A 223 2.85 -23.83 6.05
C GLY A 223 1.52 -24.54 5.85
N THR A 224 0.50 -24.04 6.51
CA THR A 224 -0.86 -24.58 6.40
C THR A 224 -1.48 -24.26 5.04
N HIS A 225 -1.19 -23.07 4.50
CA HIS A 225 -1.82 -22.54 3.30
C HIS A 225 -0.87 -22.44 2.11
N PHE A 226 0.45 -22.39 2.35
CA PHE A 226 1.42 -22.13 1.29
C PHE A 226 2.70 -22.95 1.44
N ASP A 227 3.19 -23.40 0.27
CA ASP A 227 4.52 -23.95 0.11
C ASP A 227 5.31 -23.09 -0.87
N VAL A 228 6.42 -22.50 -0.42
CA VAL A 228 7.28 -21.63 -1.26
C VAL A 228 8.74 -21.97 -1.05
N ALA A 229 9.36 -22.51 -2.09
CA ALA A 229 10.70 -23.07 -2.01
C ALA A 229 11.82 -22.07 -2.28
N SER A 230 11.61 -21.06 -3.14
CA SER A 230 12.69 -20.23 -3.69
C SER A 230 12.41 -18.73 -3.57
N TYR A 231 13.47 -17.94 -3.73
CA TYR A 231 13.48 -16.49 -3.69
C TYR A 231 12.97 -15.85 -4.99
N LEU A 232 12.77 -14.52 -4.98
CA LEU A 232 12.45 -13.74 -6.18
C LEU A 232 13.65 -13.69 -7.14
N PRO A 233 13.42 -13.65 -8.47
CA PRO A 233 14.49 -13.74 -9.48
C PRO A 233 15.29 -12.44 -9.69
N PHE A 234 15.27 -11.54 -8.70
CA PHE A 234 15.98 -10.27 -8.73
C PHE A 234 16.32 -9.82 -7.31
N PRO A 235 17.29 -8.91 -7.13
CA PRO A 235 17.70 -8.39 -5.83
C PRO A 235 16.59 -7.69 -5.06
N ARG A 236 16.84 -7.40 -3.81
CA ARG A 236 15.95 -6.64 -2.93
C ARG A 236 15.61 -5.27 -3.54
N SER A 237 14.34 -4.89 -3.48
CA SER A 237 13.85 -3.64 -4.05
C SER A 237 14.30 -2.40 -3.25
N PRO A 238 14.23 -1.18 -3.80
CA PRO A 238 14.77 0.02 -3.16
C PRO A 238 14.31 0.29 -1.73
N GLN A 239 13.06 -0.07 -1.37
CA GLN A 239 12.57 0.03 -0.01
C GLN A 239 12.97 -1.18 0.86
N GLY A 240 13.38 -2.28 0.26
CA GLY A 240 13.49 -3.57 0.91
C GLY A 240 12.10 -4.15 1.21
N HIS A 241 11.37 -3.51 2.09
CA HIS A 241 9.96 -3.78 2.36
C HIS A 241 9.11 -2.62 1.82
N PRO A 242 8.34 -2.80 0.74
CA PRO A 242 7.30 -1.87 0.32
C PRO A 242 6.32 -1.55 1.45
N PHE A 243 5.75 -0.34 1.42
CA PHE A 243 4.87 0.15 2.48
C PHE A 243 3.60 -0.70 2.59
N LEU A 244 3.29 -1.20 3.78
CA LEU A 244 2.14 -2.05 4.02
C LEU A 244 0.98 -1.26 4.60
N THR A 245 -0.18 -1.31 3.94
CA THR A 245 -1.43 -0.81 4.48
C THR A 245 -2.44 -1.94 4.65
N GLN A 246 -3.43 -1.71 5.50
CA GLN A 246 -4.56 -2.61 5.68
C GLN A 246 -5.83 -1.77 5.78
N ALA A 247 -6.93 -2.28 5.25
CA ALA A 247 -8.23 -1.62 5.30
C ALA A 247 -9.22 -2.55 6.03
N GLY A 248 -9.38 -2.37 7.33
CA GLY A 248 -10.32 -3.17 8.09
C GLY A 248 -10.42 -2.72 9.55
N SER A 249 -11.64 -2.71 10.05
CA SER A 249 -11.96 -2.32 11.44
C SER A 249 -12.54 -3.47 12.27
N SER A 250 -12.65 -4.67 11.70
CA SER A 250 -13.05 -5.87 12.46
C SER A 250 -11.91 -6.33 13.38
N PRO A 251 -12.21 -7.05 14.49
CA PRO A 251 -11.16 -7.53 15.39
C PRO A 251 -10.04 -8.30 14.68
N PRO A 252 -10.30 -9.28 13.78
CA PRO A 252 -9.22 -9.95 13.05
C PRO A 252 -8.50 -9.01 12.07
N GLY A 253 -9.17 -7.99 11.53
CA GLY A 253 -8.55 -6.95 10.69
C GLY A 253 -7.59 -6.07 11.48
N ILE A 254 -7.96 -5.66 12.68
CA ILE A 254 -7.09 -4.89 13.59
C ILE A 254 -5.87 -5.74 14.00
N ALA A 255 -6.06 -7.02 14.31
CA ALA A 255 -4.97 -7.92 14.66
C ALA A 255 -3.97 -8.10 13.50
N LEU A 256 -4.46 -8.29 12.27
CA LEU A 256 -3.60 -8.36 11.07
C LEU A 256 -2.83 -7.05 10.85
N ALA A 257 -3.51 -5.91 10.99
CA ALA A 257 -2.90 -4.61 10.86
C ALA A 257 -1.84 -4.35 11.94
N ALA A 258 -2.15 -4.65 13.19
CA ALA A 258 -1.25 -4.52 14.33
C ALA A 258 0.04 -5.32 14.13
N ARG A 259 -0.08 -6.51 13.54
CA ARG A 259 1.07 -7.38 13.28
C ARG A 259 1.95 -6.89 12.13
N TYR A 260 1.38 -6.33 11.05
CA TYR A 260 2.13 -6.13 9.81
C TYR A 260 2.07 -4.71 9.24
N ALA A 261 0.95 -3.97 9.40
CA ALA A 261 0.75 -2.75 8.65
C ALA A 261 1.58 -1.56 9.15
N ASP A 262 2.03 -0.71 8.24
CA ASP A 262 2.60 0.60 8.53
C ASP A 262 1.49 1.64 8.70
N ALA A 263 0.34 1.44 8.03
CA ALA A 263 -0.84 2.28 8.17
C ALA A 263 -2.15 1.49 8.03
N VAL A 264 -3.20 1.99 8.66
CA VAL A 264 -4.54 1.43 8.56
C VAL A 264 -5.50 2.48 8.04
N PHE A 265 -6.12 2.21 6.89
CA PHE A 265 -7.25 2.99 6.40
C PHE A 265 -8.54 2.47 7.04
N THR A 266 -9.33 3.37 7.63
CA THR A 266 -10.62 3.00 8.22
C THR A 266 -11.60 4.16 8.19
N PRO A 267 -12.90 3.92 7.89
CA PRO A 267 -13.94 4.93 8.09
C PRO A 267 -14.17 5.11 9.57
N LEU A 268 -14.11 6.35 10.05
CA LEU A 268 -14.35 6.72 11.44
C LEU A 268 -15.42 7.80 11.49
N ALA A 269 -16.51 7.50 12.18
CA ALA A 269 -17.67 8.41 12.28
C ALA A 269 -17.45 9.57 13.26
N THR A 270 -16.63 9.36 14.30
CA THR A 270 -16.36 10.35 15.36
C THR A 270 -14.90 10.35 15.78
N VAL A 271 -14.45 11.43 16.39
CA VAL A 271 -13.10 11.54 16.97
C VAL A 271 -12.88 10.49 18.06
N ASP A 272 -13.87 10.28 18.94
CA ASP A 272 -13.76 9.32 20.04
C ASP A 272 -13.61 7.89 19.54
N ALA A 273 -14.36 7.51 18.49
CA ALA A 273 -14.17 6.22 17.81
C ALA A 273 -12.75 6.09 17.23
N GLY A 274 -12.21 7.17 16.69
CA GLY A 274 -10.85 7.22 16.18
C GLY A 274 -9.78 7.07 17.26
N VAL A 275 -9.99 7.70 18.42
CA VAL A 275 -9.11 7.56 19.59
C VAL A 275 -9.10 6.11 20.07
N SER A 276 -10.29 5.54 20.32
CA SER A 276 -10.43 4.16 20.79
C SER A 276 -9.83 3.14 19.80
N PHE A 277 -10.08 3.32 18.51
CA PHE A 277 -9.49 2.48 17.47
C PHE A 277 -7.95 2.55 17.47
N ARG A 278 -7.40 3.76 17.61
CA ARG A 278 -5.95 3.96 17.64
C ARG A 278 -5.31 3.34 18.89
N GLU A 279 -5.96 3.44 20.05
CA GLU A 279 -5.49 2.87 21.31
C GLU A 279 -5.45 1.34 21.23
N ASP A 280 -6.52 0.71 20.72
CA ASP A 280 -6.58 -0.73 20.52
C ASP A 280 -5.51 -1.21 19.54
N LEU A 281 -5.38 -0.58 18.38
CA LEU A 281 -4.36 -0.90 17.38
C LEU A 281 -2.95 -0.81 17.96
N ARG A 282 -2.66 0.23 18.75
CA ARG A 282 -1.36 0.43 19.39
C ARG A 282 -1.05 -0.62 20.45
N SER A 283 -2.06 -0.95 21.26
CA SER A 283 -1.94 -2.00 22.27
C SER A 283 -1.61 -3.34 21.66
N GLN A 284 -2.31 -3.72 20.58
CA GLN A 284 -2.06 -4.95 19.86
C GLN A 284 -0.70 -4.94 19.15
N ALA A 285 -0.28 -3.83 18.55
CA ALA A 285 1.04 -3.71 17.92
C ALA A 285 2.17 -3.91 18.93
N ALA A 286 2.05 -3.35 20.13
CA ALA A 286 3.00 -3.58 21.22
C ALA A 286 3.03 -5.07 21.64
N GLY A 287 1.88 -5.73 21.65
CA GLY A 287 1.78 -7.18 21.92
C GLY A 287 2.54 -8.05 20.91
N TYR A 288 2.67 -7.58 19.67
CA TYR A 288 3.50 -8.21 18.62
C TYR A 288 4.97 -7.74 18.65
N GLY A 289 5.40 -6.99 19.65
CA GLY A 289 6.77 -6.47 19.77
C GLY A 289 7.10 -5.34 18.80
N ARG A 290 6.08 -4.72 18.19
CA ARG A 290 6.26 -3.57 17.29
C ARG A 290 6.16 -2.26 18.07
N ASP A 291 6.90 -1.26 17.61
CA ASP A 291 6.72 0.10 18.13
C ASP A 291 5.30 0.61 17.78
N PRO A 292 4.45 0.85 18.80
CA PRO A 292 3.07 1.29 18.57
C PRO A 292 2.96 2.66 17.88
N ASP A 293 4.02 3.48 17.89
CA ASP A 293 4.02 4.77 17.19
C ASP A 293 4.32 4.64 15.69
N HIS A 294 4.76 3.47 15.23
CA HIS A 294 5.02 3.24 13.81
C HIS A 294 3.75 2.93 13.00
N VAL A 295 2.66 2.49 13.63
CA VAL A 295 1.41 2.20 12.93
C VAL A 295 0.56 3.47 12.85
N ARG A 296 0.25 3.92 11.64
CA ARG A 296 -0.56 5.11 11.38
C ARG A 296 -2.03 4.74 11.19
N VAL A 297 -2.93 5.58 11.70
CA VAL A 297 -4.36 5.51 11.37
C VAL A 297 -4.66 6.58 10.33
N LEU A 298 -5.28 6.19 9.23
CA LEU A 298 -5.68 7.04 8.12
C LEU A 298 -7.22 7.08 8.07
N PRO A 299 -7.87 8.01 8.78
CA PRO A 299 -9.32 8.16 8.73
C PRO A 299 -9.77 8.54 7.33
N GLY A 300 -10.78 7.82 6.81
CA GLY A 300 -11.41 8.14 5.53
C GLY A 300 -12.33 9.34 5.67
N LEU A 301 -12.09 10.38 4.87
CA LEU A 301 -12.94 11.56 4.79
C LEU A 301 -13.40 11.74 3.33
N SER A 302 -14.69 12.04 3.16
CA SER A 302 -15.24 12.45 1.87
C SER A 302 -15.47 13.95 1.87
N PHE A 303 -14.99 14.61 0.81
CA PHE A 303 -15.13 16.04 0.63
C PHE A 303 -16.08 16.35 -0.51
N LEU A 304 -16.91 17.34 -0.33
CA LEU A 304 -17.63 18.01 -1.38
C LEU A 304 -17.07 19.44 -1.49
N VAL A 305 -16.57 19.82 -2.65
CA VAL A 305 -15.95 21.13 -2.88
C VAL A 305 -16.78 21.89 -3.88
N ALA A 306 -17.31 23.04 -3.45
CA ALA A 306 -18.06 23.94 -4.27
C ALA A 306 -17.71 25.41 -3.96
N GLY A 307 -18.21 26.35 -4.73
CA GLY A 307 -17.99 27.77 -4.50
C GLY A 307 -18.76 28.29 -3.29
N THR A 308 -19.87 27.66 -2.96
CA THR A 308 -20.74 27.99 -1.81
C THR A 308 -21.32 26.71 -1.19
N ASP A 309 -21.79 26.80 0.06
CA ASP A 309 -22.48 25.70 0.75
C ASP A 309 -23.78 25.27 0.01
N ALA A 310 -24.42 26.19 -0.69
CA ALA A 310 -25.65 25.90 -1.45
C ALA A 310 -25.36 25.12 -2.74
N GLU A 311 -24.18 25.23 -3.30
CA GLU A 311 -23.74 24.46 -4.46
C GLU A 311 -23.23 23.08 -4.05
N ALA A 312 -22.75 22.92 -2.81
CA ALA A 312 -22.30 21.67 -2.24
C ALA A 312 -23.49 20.80 -1.81
#